data_9a01fbe7e8f84fc72fb5476ee0bc265c
#
_entry.id   9a01fbe7e8f84fc72fb5476ee0bc265c
#
_cell.length_a   1.000
_cell.length_b   1.000
_cell.length_c   1.000
_cell.angle_alpha   90.00
_cell.angle_beta   90.00
_cell.angle_gamma   90.00
#
_symmetry.space_group_name_H-M   'P 1'
#
loop_
_entity.id
_entity.type
_entity.pdbx_description
1 polymer ?
#
loop_
_entity_poly.entity_id
_entity_poly.type
_entity_poly.pdbx_seq_one_letter_code
_entity_poly.pdbx_strand_id
1 'polypeptide(L)'
;MRPVYLDVTRLLKGIFFRKRATGVDRVSLAYVRHYGEDARAVLAARGHHFAVSHQASRRLFDVIKHYYEDDGRVERFLLANALLSSARSRIERGGVLIHTSHSGAEFDRYFRSLKLNGVDVVFMVHDLIPLTHASYCRAGTAQVHERRLRSALSMSSGIIANSRATLDDMAGYAASNGFRVPPAVVAKLAPGTEIGNDATAPIAGPYFVMVGTIEPRKNHLLILDVWRQMVERLGASAPKLVVIGREGWKCSNVIDLLKNNALWQGTVAWYPDCPDTALGGWLKHARALLFPS
;
A
#
# COMPACT_ATOMS: atom_id res chain seq x y z
N MET A 1 -14.15 4.38 26.77
CA MET A 1 -13.17 3.91 25.76
C MET A 1 -12.48 5.15 25.17
N ARG A 2 -11.18 5.12 24.86
CA ARG A 2 -10.49 6.26 24.23
C ARG A 2 -10.99 6.43 22.78
N PRO A 3 -11.27 7.67 22.32
CA PRO A 3 -11.67 7.91 20.95
C PRO A 3 -10.57 7.49 19.96
N VAL A 4 -10.93 6.72 18.94
CA VAL A 4 -10.00 6.27 17.88
C VAL A 4 -10.22 7.10 16.62
N TYR A 5 -9.12 7.51 16.01
CA TYR A 5 -9.08 8.29 14.77
C TYR A 5 -8.24 7.56 13.73
N LEU A 6 -8.72 7.53 12.48
CA LEU A 6 -8.01 6.96 11.35
C LEU A 6 -7.70 8.05 10.33
N ASP A 7 -6.43 8.23 9.96
CA ASP A 7 -6.09 9.07 8.81
C ASP A 7 -6.40 8.32 7.51
N VAL A 8 -7.42 8.80 6.79
CA VAL A 8 -7.86 8.23 5.52
C VAL A 8 -7.51 9.10 4.31
N THR A 9 -6.66 10.10 4.51
CA THR A 9 -6.24 11.04 3.45
C THR A 9 -5.73 10.34 2.21
N ARG A 10 -4.92 9.29 2.38
CA ARG A 10 -4.35 8.52 1.28
C ARG A 10 -5.41 7.76 0.50
N LEU A 11 -6.34 7.11 1.19
CA LEU A 11 -7.44 6.36 0.56
C LEU A 11 -8.31 7.29 -0.28
N LEU A 12 -8.68 8.46 0.25
CA LEU A 12 -9.46 9.45 -0.48
C LEU A 12 -8.72 10.01 -1.70
N LYS A 13 -7.42 10.28 -1.59
CA LYS A 13 -6.60 10.62 -2.76
C LYS A 13 -6.62 9.53 -3.81
N GLY A 14 -6.58 8.25 -3.39
CA GLY A 14 -6.72 7.11 -4.29
C GLY A 14 -8.04 7.15 -5.06
N ILE A 15 -9.16 7.38 -4.39
CA ILE A 15 -10.49 7.51 -4.99
C ILE A 15 -10.53 8.71 -5.98
N PHE A 16 -10.06 9.87 -5.53
CA PHE A 16 -10.06 11.09 -6.35
C PHE A 16 -9.29 10.91 -7.67
N PHE A 17 -8.13 10.23 -7.62
CA PHE A 17 -7.31 9.95 -8.78
C PHE A 17 -7.62 8.61 -9.46
N ARG A 18 -8.72 7.95 -9.13
CA ARG A 18 -9.17 6.66 -9.67
C ARG A 18 -8.07 5.58 -9.64
N LYS A 19 -7.38 5.46 -8.51
CA LYS A 19 -6.30 4.49 -8.32
C LYS A 19 -6.84 3.25 -7.64
N ARG A 20 -6.42 2.09 -8.12
CA ARG A 20 -6.61 0.82 -7.39
C ARG A 20 -5.75 0.79 -6.13
N ALA A 21 -6.16 -0.02 -5.15
CA ALA A 21 -5.43 -0.20 -3.91
C ALA A 21 -4.01 -0.75 -4.14
N THR A 22 -3.04 -0.12 -3.51
CA THR A 22 -1.69 -0.69 -3.32
C THR A 22 -1.64 -1.47 -2.01
N GLY A 23 -0.53 -2.17 -1.71
CA GLY A 23 -0.35 -2.86 -0.42
C GLY A 23 -0.61 -1.96 0.79
N VAL A 24 -0.09 -0.73 0.78
CA VAL A 24 -0.31 0.26 1.86
C VAL A 24 -1.79 0.67 1.97
N ASP A 25 -2.47 0.82 0.83
CA ASP A 25 -3.90 1.17 0.81
C ASP A 25 -4.74 0.02 1.37
N ARG A 26 -4.39 -1.24 1.08
CA ARG A 26 -5.06 -2.43 1.64
C ARG A 26 -4.92 -2.51 3.16
N VAL A 27 -3.75 -2.18 3.69
CA VAL A 27 -3.54 -2.09 5.15
C VAL A 27 -4.45 -1.02 5.73
N SER A 28 -4.45 0.19 5.17
CA SER A 28 -5.33 1.27 5.65
C SER A 28 -6.81 0.88 5.58
N LEU A 29 -7.21 0.18 4.51
CA LEU A 29 -8.58 -0.33 4.35
C LEU A 29 -8.93 -1.39 5.40
N ALA A 30 -8.00 -2.29 5.76
CA ALA A 30 -8.22 -3.27 6.83
C ALA A 30 -8.49 -2.58 8.18
N TYR A 31 -7.78 -1.50 8.49
CA TYR A 31 -8.06 -0.69 9.67
C TYR A 31 -9.42 0.02 9.60
N VAL A 32 -9.81 0.51 8.43
CA VAL A 32 -11.16 1.09 8.22
C VAL A 32 -12.24 0.03 8.41
N ARG A 33 -12.04 -1.19 7.94
CA ARG A 33 -12.99 -2.30 8.15
C ARG A 33 -13.12 -2.68 9.62
N HIS A 34 -11.99 -2.73 10.33
CA HIS A 34 -11.96 -3.17 11.73
C HIS A 34 -12.50 -2.12 12.71
N TYR A 35 -12.12 -0.85 12.52
CA TYR A 35 -12.47 0.22 13.46
C TYR A 35 -13.57 1.15 12.97
N GLY A 36 -14.07 1.00 11.73
CA GLY A 36 -14.92 2.00 11.08
C GLY A 36 -16.26 2.28 11.76
N GLU A 37 -16.74 1.39 12.63
CA GLU A 37 -17.96 1.64 13.41
C GLU A 37 -17.72 2.60 14.56
N ASP A 38 -16.55 2.50 15.20
CA ASP A 38 -16.21 3.25 16.43
C ASP A 38 -15.23 4.40 16.18
N ALA A 39 -14.47 4.34 15.08
CA ALA A 39 -13.47 5.33 14.75
C ALA A 39 -14.07 6.56 14.06
N ARG A 40 -13.30 7.65 14.10
CA ARG A 40 -13.58 8.87 13.33
C ARG A 40 -12.48 9.09 12.28
N ALA A 41 -12.90 9.54 11.11
CA ALA A 41 -11.98 9.85 10.02
C ALA A 41 -11.23 11.15 10.30
N VAL A 42 -9.94 11.16 9.96
CA VAL A 42 -9.11 12.37 9.91
C VAL A 42 -8.63 12.57 8.48
N LEU A 43 -8.70 13.82 8.05
CA LEU A 43 -8.20 14.28 6.76
C LEU A 43 -7.08 15.28 6.99
N ALA A 44 -6.00 15.14 6.23
CA ALA A 44 -4.84 16.02 6.33
C ALA A 44 -4.40 16.55 4.97
N ALA A 45 -4.01 17.83 4.93
CA ALA A 45 -3.43 18.45 3.77
C ALA A 45 -2.37 19.47 4.19
N ARG A 46 -1.15 19.34 3.66
CA ARG A 46 -0.04 20.27 3.90
C ARG A 46 0.19 20.62 5.38
N GLY A 47 0.07 19.62 6.27
CA GLY A 47 0.25 19.79 7.71
C GLY A 47 -0.96 20.33 8.48
N HIS A 48 -2.04 20.67 7.81
CA HIS A 48 -3.35 20.93 8.43
C HIS A 48 -4.17 19.65 8.46
N HIS A 49 -4.96 19.49 9.51
CA HIS A 49 -5.84 18.35 9.66
C HIS A 49 -7.16 18.76 10.31
N PHE A 50 -8.18 17.94 10.11
CA PHE A 50 -9.45 18.03 10.82
C PHE A 50 -10.05 16.63 10.96
N ALA A 51 -10.74 16.43 12.07
CA ALA A 51 -11.56 15.24 12.26
C ALA A 51 -12.94 15.46 11.64
N VAL A 52 -13.52 14.39 11.16
CA VAL A 52 -14.87 14.32 10.64
C VAL A 52 -15.80 13.89 11.80
N SER A 53 -17.04 14.37 11.87
CA SER A 53 -18.01 13.93 12.87
C SER A 53 -18.22 12.41 12.79
N HIS A 54 -18.66 11.77 13.86
CA HIS A 54 -18.81 10.31 13.90
C HIS A 54 -19.73 9.79 12.79
N GLN A 55 -20.93 10.41 12.65
CA GLN A 55 -21.88 10.01 11.61
C GLN A 55 -21.35 10.18 10.19
N ALA A 56 -20.65 11.30 9.91
CA ALA A 56 -20.06 11.55 8.61
C ALA A 56 -18.86 10.63 8.35
N SER A 57 -18.10 10.24 9.40
CA SER A 57 -17.01 9.27 9.30
C SER A 57 -17.52 7.90 8.85
N ARG A 58 -18.62 7.41 9.41
CA ARG A 58 -19.22 6.13 8.99
C ARG A 58 -19.58 6.15 7.50
N ARG A 59 -20.28 7.19 7.05
CA ARG A 59 -20.61 7.36 5.61
C ARG A 59 -19.36 7.41 4.72
N LEU A 60 -18.32 8.11 5.17
CA LEU A 60 -17.06 8.21 4.46
C LEU A 60 -16.33 6.86 4.38
N PHE A 61 -16.32 6.11 5.47
CA PHE A 61 -15.75 4.76 5.50
C PHE A 61 -16.52 3.80 4.59
N ASP A 62 -17.85 3.90 4.52
CA ASP A 62 -18.66 3.09 3.61
C ASP A 62 -18.36 3.41 2.15
N VAL A 63 -18.23 4.69 1.79
CA VAL A 63 -17.80 5.11 0.44
C VAL A 63 -16.40 4.58 0.12
N ILE A 64 -15.46 4.63 1.07
CA ILE A 64 -14.10 4.11 0.89
C ILE A 64 -14.14 2.59 0.66
N LYS A 65 -14.84 1.85 1.51
CA LYS A 65 -14.97 0.38 1.37
C LYS A 65 -15.54 0.02 0.00
N HIS A 66 -16.70 0.60 -0.33
CA HIS A 66 -17.38 0.35 -1.61
C HIS A 66 -16.47 0.62 -2.83
N TYR A 67 -15.75 1.75 -2.85
CA TYR A 67 -14.82 2.05 -3.95
C TYR A 67 -13.75 0.98 -4.15
N TYR A 68 -13.14 0.51 -3.08
CA TYR A 68 -12.03 -0.43 -3.17
C TYR A 68 -12.48 -1.91 -3.30
N GLU A 69 -13.74 -2.22 -2.99
CA GLU A 69 -14.33 -3.55 -3.10
C GLU A 69 -15.02 -3.78 -4.46
N ASP A 70 -15.67 -2.76 -5.01
CA ASP A 70 -16.47 -2.83 -6.24
C ASP A 70 -15.76 -2.22 -7.47
N ASP A 71 -14.51 -2.60 -7.70
CA ASP A 71 -13.71 -2.22 -8.90
C ASP A 71 -13.61 -0.70 -9.19
N GLY A 72 -13.67 0.12 -8.15
CA GLY A 72 -13.41 1.56 -8.28
C GLY A 72 -14.60 2.36 -8.84
N ARG A 73 -15.81 1.80 -8.79
CA ARG A 73 -17.04 2.48 -9.22
C ARG A 73 -17.70 3.20 -8.06
N VAL A 74 -17.25 4.40 -7.73
CA VAL A 74 -17.99 5.30 -6.84
C VAL A 74 -18.39 6.53 -7.63
N GLU A 75 -19.66 6.87 -7.57
CA GLU A 75 -20.13 8.12 -8.11
C GLU A 75 -19.47 9.29 -7.37
N ARG A 76 -18.84 10.20 -8.12
CA ARG A 76 -18.19 11.40 -7.55
C ARG A 76 -19.14 12.20 -6.66
N PHE A 77 -20.43 12.09 -6.92
CA PHE A 77 -21.49 12.70 -6.15
C PHE A 77 -21.57 12.14 -4.73
N LEU A 78 -21.44 10.82 -4.52
CA LEU A 78 -21.44 10.20 -3.18
C LEU A 78 -20.24 10.65 -2.36
N LEU A 79 -19.06 10.72 -2.99
CA LEU A 79 -17.85 11.23 -2.34
C LEU A 79 -17.99 12.72 -1.99
N ALA A 80 -18.49 13.53 -2.93
CA ALA A 80 -18.71 14.96 -2.71
C ALA A 80 -19.71 15.19 -1.58
N ASN A 81 -20.82 14.47 -1.56
CA ASN A 81 -21.83 14.55 -0.49
C ASN A 81 -21.26 14.10 0.88
N ALA A 82 -20.50 13.03 0.90
CA ALA A 82 -19.85 12.57 2.14
C ALA A 82 -18.85 13.62 2.68
N LEU A 83 -18.12 14.30 1.80
CA LEU A 83 -17.19 15.37 2.18
C LEU A 83 -17.89 16.68 2.53
N LEU A 84 -18.92 17.08 1.80
CA LEU A 84 -19.69 18.31 2.05
C LEU A 84 -20.54 18.22 3.33
N SER A 85 -21.12 17.05 3.60
CA SER A 85 -21.84 16.75 4.82
C SER A 85 -20.92 16.52 6.04
N SER A 86 -19.60 16.55 5.84
CA SER A 86 -18.60 16.35 6.89
C SER A 86 -18.56 17.56 7.81
N ALA A 87 -19.38 17.58 8.86
CA ALA A 87 -19.23 18.54 9.94
C ALA A 87 -17.83 18.37 10.53
N ARG A 88 -17.02 19.43 10.45
CA ARG A 88 -15.69 19.44 11.07
C ARG A 88 -15.85 19.34 12.58
N SER A 89 -15.10 18.44 13.18
CA SER A 89 -15.03 18.31 14.62
C SER A 89 -13.58 18.41 15.08
N ARG A 90 -13.42 18.74 16.35
CA ARG A 90 -12.09 18.71 16.98
C ARG A 90 -11.71 17.28 17.32
N ILE A 91 -10.43 16.96 17.22
CA ILE A 91 -9.87 15.74 17.79
C ILE A 91 -9.87 15.91 19.30
N GLU A 92 -10.47 14.97 20.00
CA GLU A 92 -10.65 15.03 21.44
C GLU A 92 -9.35 14.71 22.18
N ARG A 93 -9.10 15.42 23.28
CA ARG A 93 -7.96 15.14 24.15
C ARG A 93 -8.04 13.70 24.68
N GLY A 94 -6.90 13.03 24.76
CA GLY A 94 -6.84 11.62 25.16
C GLY A 94 -7.22 10.63 24.06
N GLY A 95 -7.57 11.09 22.86
CA GLY A 95 -7.79 10.24 21.70
C GLY A 95 -6.52 9.58 21.19
N VAL A 96 -6.67 8.60 20.29
CA VAL A 96 -5.58 7.92 19.62
C VAL A 96 -5.76 8.05 18.11
N LEU A 97 -4.79 8.66 17.43
CA LEU A 97 -4.72 8.64 15.96
C LEU A 97 -3.88 7.46 15.50
N ILE A 98 -4.45 6.59 14.68
CA ILE A 98 -3.71 5.52 13.99
C ILE A 98 -3.42 6.00 12.57
N HIS A 99 -2.14 6.14 12.25
CA HIS A 99 -1.65 6.59 10.95
C HIS A 99 -1.01 5.41 10.21
N THR A 100 -1.82 4.75 9.38
CA THR A 100 -1.45 3.51 8.68
C THR A 100 -0.76 3.73 7.32
N SER A 101 -0.67 4.99 6.88
CA SER A 101 -0.07 5.36 5.60
C SER A 101 1.09 6.34 5.79
N HIS A 102 1.84 6.59 4.74
CA HIS A 102 2.91 7.59 4.79
C HIS A 102 2.45 8.99 4.35
N SER A 103 1.16 9.19 4.03
CA SER A 103 0.65 10.43 3.45
C SER A 103 0.58 11.53 4.47
N GLY A 104 1.33 12.60 4.28
CA GLY A 104 1.34 13.75 5.18
C GLY A 104 2.27 13.60 6.38
N ALA A 105 2.92 12.43 6.56
CA ALA A 105 3.83 12.20 7.67
C ALA A 105 5.13 13.04 7.58
N GLU A 106 5.42 13.61 6.41
CA GLU A 106 6.51 14.56 6.20
C GLU A 106 6.25 15.97 6.77
N PHE A 107 5.06 16.26 7.27
CA PHE A 107 4.67 17.56 7.80
C PHE A 107 4.59 17.53 9.34
N ASP A 108 5.65 17.90 10.03
CA ASP A 108 5.74 17.92 11.50
C ASP A 108 4.61 18.70 12.17
N ARG A 109 4.13 19.78 11.53
CA ARG A 109 3.03 20.60 12.05
C ARG A 109 1.77 19.78 12.35
N TYR A 110 1.47 18.79 11.54
CA TYR A 110 0.32 17.91 11.75
C TYR A 110 0.41 17.22 13.11
N PHE A 111 1.49 16.50 13.33
CA PHE A 111 1.65 15.65 14.52
C PHE A 111 1.96 16.47 15.77
N ARG A 112 2.71 17.58 15.62
CA ARG A 112 2.95 18.51 16.70
C ARG A 112 1.64 19.09 17.26
N SER A 113 0.71 19.45 16.39
CA SER A 113 -0.61 19.94 16.79
C SER A 113 -1.40 18.88 17.57
N LEU A 114 -1.36 17.62 17.14
CA LEU A 114 -2.01 16.51 17.85
C LEU A 114 -1.42 16.30 19.24
N LYS A 115 -0.09 16.25 19.32
CA LYS A 115 0.63 16.07 20.60
C LYS A 115 0.31 17.19 21.60
N LEU A 116 0.29 18.45 21.14
CA LEU A 116 -0.08 19.60 21.97
C LEU A 116 -1.51 19.52 22.47
N ASN A 117 -2.40 18.89 21.73
CA ASN A 117 -3.79 18.65 22.13
C ASN A 117 -3.96 17.36 22.95
N GLY A 118 -2.89 16.69 23.36
CA GLY A 118 -2.93 15.49 24.19
C GLY A 118 -3.51 14.28 23.46
N VAL A 119 -3.29 14.19 22.15
CA VAL A 119 -3.67 13.04 21.31
C VAL A 119 -2.44 12.16 21.09
N ASP A 120 -2.58 10.87 21.38
CA ASP A 120 -1.55 9.89 21.07
C ASP A 120 -1.54 9.55 19.59
N VAL A 121 -0.36 9.43 19.02
CA VAL A 121 -0.20 9.06 17.61
C VAL A 121 0.50 7.73 17.51
N VAL A 122 -0.12 6.78 16.83
CA VAL A 122 0.47 5.48 16.49
C VAL A 122 0.76 5.45 15.00
N PHE A 123 2.04 5.34 14.64
CA PHE A 123 2.47 5.21 13.25
C PHE A 123 2.66 3.75 12.86
N MET A 124 2.23 3.41 11.64
CA MET A 124 2.64 2.18 11.00
C MET A 124 3.79 2.43 10.03
N VAL A 125 4.91 1.76 10.25
CA VAL A 125 6.10 1.81 9.39
C VAL A 125 6.13 0.53 8.57
N HIS A 126 6.07 0.68 7.23
CA HIS A 126 6.00 -0.45 6.31
C HIS A 126 7.38 -0.97 5.89
N ASP A 127 8.31 -0.08 5.57
CA ASP A 127 9.68 -0.40 5.21
C ASP A 127 10.59 0.83 5.33
N LEU A 128 11.89 0.62 5.23
CA LEU A 128 12.90 1.66 5.10
C LEU A 128 13.62 1.59 3.75
N ILE A 129 13.09 0.85 2.79
CA ILE A 129 13.69 0.65 1.47
C ILE A 129 14.12 1.96 0.79
N PRO A 130 13.35 3.06 0.83
CA PRO A 130 13.80 4.31 0.24
C PRO A 130 15.10 4.89 0.86
N LEU A 131 15.44 4.51 2.09
CA LEU A 131 16.68 4.92 2.75
C LEU A 131 17.79 3.91 2.53
N THR A 132 17.50 2.61 2.68
CA THR A 132 18.49 1.54 2.58
C THR A 132 18.86 1.21 1.12
N HIS A 133 17.94 1.42 0.18
CA HIS A 133 18.06 1.06 -1.23
C HIS A 133 17.59 2.21 -2.15
N ALA A 134 18.06 3.42 -1.90
CA ALA A 134 17.62 4.65 -2.58
C ALA A 134 17.79 4.60 -4.11
N SER A 135 18.81 3.89 -4.62
CA SER A 135 19.09 3.74 -6.06
C SER A 135 17.93 3.09 -6.83
N TYR A 136 17.16 2.22 -6.19
CA TYR A 136 15.99 1.57 -6.79
C TYR A 136 14.70 2.40 -6.66
N CYS A 137 14.74 3.55 -6.00
CA CYS A 137 13.60 4.41 -5.80
C CYS A 137 13.58 5.60 -6.78
N ARG A 138 12.46 6.29 -6.85
CA ARG A 138 12.38 7.57 -7.58
C ARG A 138 13.26 8.61 -6.90
N ALA A 139 13.85 9.50 -7.69
CA ALA A 139 14.58 10.65 -7.16
C ALA A 139 13.72 11.46 -6.17
N GLY A 140 14.30 11.88 -5.06
CA GLY A 140 13.61 12.62 -4.00
C GLY A 140 12.78 11.77 -3.02
N THR A 141 12.57 10.47 -3.30
CA THR A 141 11.78 9.61 -2.40
C THR A 141 12.48 9.39 -1.06
N ALA A 142 13.80 9.21 -1.07
CA ALA A 142 14.58 9.00 0.14
C ALA A 142 14.42 10.15 1.14
N GLN A 143 14.58 11.40 0.67
CA GLN A 143 14.48 12.60 1.51
C GLN A 143 13.07 12.79 2.10
N VAL A 144 12.03 12.49 1.32
CA VAL A 144 10.64 12.54 1.82
C VAL A 144 10.41 11.44 2.84
N HIS A 145 10.91 10.23 2.58
CA HIS A 145 10.76 9.09 3.48
C HIS A 145 11.52 9.30 4.79
N GLU A 146 12.70 9.89 4.72
CA GLU A 146 13.49 10.26 5.91
C GLU A 146 12.73 11.24 6.82
N ARG A 147 12.14 12.29 6.25
CA ARG A 147 11.30 13.22 7.04
C ARG A 147 10.15 12.49 7.73
N ARG A 148 9.48 11.57 7.03
CA ARG A 148 8.40 10.74 7.60
C ARG A 148 8.86 9.88 8.75
N LEU A 149 10.02 9.23 8.59
CA LEU A 149 10.60 8.39 9.65
C LEU A 149 11.01 9.24 10.87
N ARG A 150 11.63 10.40 10.64
CA ARG A 150 11.98 11.36 11.72
C ARG A 150 10.73 11.82 12.47
N SER A 151 9.63 12.15 11.77
CA SER A 151 8.35 12.48 12.39
C SER A 151 7.79 11.32 13.20
N ALA A 152 7.85 10.09 12.66
CA ALA A 152 7.40 8.90 13.37
C ALA A 152 8.20 8.68 14.66
N LEU A 153 9.53 8.76 14.61
CA LEU A 153 10.41 8.58 15.78
C LEU A 153 10.23 9.68 16.84
N SER A 154 10.00 10.94 16.43
CA SER A 154 9.97 12.08 17.35
C SER A 154 8.57 12.37 17.93
N MET A 155 7.50 12.04 17.19
CA MET A 155 6.14 12.52 17.48
C MET A 155 5.18 11.39 17.89
N SER A 156 5.50 10.12 17.65
CA SER A 156 4.59 9.04 18.00
C SER A 156 4.65 8.65 19.48
N SER A 157 3.53 8.17 19.97
CA SER A 157 3.40 7.49 21.26
C SER A 157 3.63 5.99 21.12
N GLY A 158 3.58 5.46 19.90
CA GLY A 158 3.84 4.06 19.57
C GLY A 158 4.04 3.84 18.08
N ILE A 159 4.72 2.74 17.73
CA ILE A 159 4.99 2.33 16.36
C ILE A 159 4.53 0.89 16.14
N ILE A 160 3.91 0.67 14.99
CA ILE A 160 3.62 -0.66 14.46
C ILE A 160 4.56 -0.89 13.28
N ALA A 161 5.44 -1.89 13.38
CA ALA A 161 6.24 -2.36 12.25
C ALA A 161 5.60 -3.62 11.66
N ASN A 162 5.53 -3.73 10.33
CA ASN A 162 4.93 -4.90 9.68
C ASN A 162 5.84 -6.15 9.71
N SER A 163 7.10 -6.00 10.08
CA SER A 163 8.06 -7.11 10.17
C SER A 163 9.17 -6.81 11.19
N ARG A 164 9.86 -7.86 11.62
CA ARG A 164 11.05 -7.72 12.47
C ARG A 164 12.14 -6.92 11.72
N ALA A 165 12.39 -7.24 10.45
CA ALA A 165 13.37 -6.54 9.63
C ALA A 165 13.10 -5.03 9.57
N THR A 166 11.83 -4.62 9.37
CA THR A 166 11.46 -3.19 9.39
C THR A 166 11.76 -2.54 10.74
N LEU A 167 11.49 -3.25 11.84
CA LEU A 167 11.79 -2.72 13.18
C LEU A 167 13.29 -2.60 13.42
N ASP A 168 14.06 -3.59 12.99
CA ASP A 168 15.53 -3.62 13.17
C ASP A 168 16.19 -2.54 12.30
N ASP A 169 15.79 -2.34 11.04
CA ASP A 169 16.23 -1.25 10.18
C ASP A 169 15.93 0.13 10.81
N MET A 170 14.71 0.27 11.35
CA MET A 170 14.31 1.51 12.04
C MET A 170 15.13 1.76 13.30
N ALA A 171 15.43 0.73 14.07
CA ALA A 171 16.26 0.84 15.28
C ALA A 171 17.70 1.24 14.91
N GLY A 172 18.27 0.63 13.86
CA GLY A 172 19.57 1.01 13.32
C GLY A 172 19.63 2.46 12.87
N TYR A 173 18.61 2.91 12.11
CA TYR A 173 18.50 4.31 11.71
C TYR A 173 18.40 5.25 12.92
N ALA A 174 17.57 4.91 13.91
CA ALA A 174 17.39 5.72 15.10
C ALA A 174 18.71 5.86 15.89
N ALA A 175 19.41 4.76 16.11
CA ALA A 175 20.71 4.75 16.80
C ALA A 175 21.74 5.64 16.08
N SER A 176 21.84 5.52 14.76
CA SER A 176 22.80 6.30 13.94
C SER A 176 22.47 7.79 13.85
N ASN A 177 21.23 8.20 14.17
CA ASN A 177 20.75 9.58 14.03
C ASN A 177 20.33 10.22 15.38
N GLY A 178 20.65 9.60 16.52
CA GLY A 178 20.37 10.14 17.85
C GLY A 178 18.88 10.14 18.25
N PHE A 179 18.06 9.29 17.64
CA PHE A 179 16.67 9.10 18.02
C PHE A 179 16.50 7.93 18.99
N ARG A 180 15.48 8.02 19.83
CA ARG A 180 14.97 6.87 20.58
C ARG A 180 13.81 6.27 19.80
N VAL A 181 13.74 4.94 19.73
CA VAL A 181 12.58 4.24 19.21
C VAL A 181 11.45 4.30 20.24
N PRO A 182 10.27 4.86 19.90
CA PRO A 182 9.11 4.79 20.79
C PRO A 182 8.70 3.32 21.06
N PRO A 183 7.81 3.06 22.03
CA PRO A 183 7.23 1.73 22.22
C PRO A 183 6.78 1.16 20.87
N ALA A 184 7.30 -0.02 20.50
CA ALA A 184 7.07 -0.57 19.17
C ALA A 184 6.63 -2.03 19.23
N VAL A 185 5.75 -2.42 18.30
CA VAL A 185 5.27 -3.79 18.15
C VAL A 185 5.41 -4.24 16.69
N VAL A 186 5.74 -5.52 16.50
CA VAL A 186 5.70 -6.15 15.18
C VAL A 186 4.34 -6.78 14.97
N ALA A 187 3.59 -6.27 13.99
CA ALA A 187 2.32 -6.82 13.55
C ALA A 187 2.43 -7.25 12.08
N LYS A 188 2.56 -8.55 11.85
CA LYS A 188 2.64 -9.12 10.50
C LYS A 188 1.34 -8.85 9.74
N LEU A 189 1.48 -8.54 8.45
CA LEU A 189 0.33 -8.35 7.58
C LEU A 189 -0.33 -9.68 7.25
N ALA A 190 -1.65 -9.69 7.23
CA ALA A 190 -2.43 -10.80 6.69
C ALA A 190 -2.36 -10.80 5.14
N PRO A 191 -2.76 -11.89 4.48
CA PRO A 191 -2.92 -11.91 3.03
C PRO A 191 -3.83 -10.78 2.55
N GLY A 192 -3.40 -10.07 1.51
CA GLY A 192 -4.13 -8.89 0.99
C GLY A 192 -5.26 -9.24 0.01
N THR A 193 -5.42 -10.52 -0.32
CA THR A 193 -6.44 -11.00 -1.26
C THR A 193 -7.00 -12.31 -0.73
N GLU A 194 -8.31 -12.41 -0.67
CA GLU A 194 -8.98 -13.66 -0.36
C GLU A 194 -8.97 -14.57 -1.58
N ILE A 195 -8.56 -15.81 -1.38
CA ILE A 195 -8.61 -16.83 -2.42
C ILE A 195 -9.94 -17.58 -2.28
N GLY A 196 -10.92 -17.23 -3.12
CA GLY A 196 -12.21 -17.90 -3.15
C GLY A 196 -12.07 -19.39 -3.47
N ASN A 197 -12.90 -20.24 -2.83
CA ASN A 197 -12.87 -21.68 -3.05
C ASN A 197 -13.24 -22.08 -4.48
N ASP A 198 -14.08 -21.29 -5.15
CA ASP A 198 -14.65 -21.57 -6.48
C ASP A 198 -13.90 -20.90 -7.63
N ALA A 199 -12.74 -20.28 -7.37
CA ALA A 199 -11.95 -19.68 -8.44
C ALA A 199 -11.45 -20.75 -9.41
N THR A 200 -11.86 -20.65 -10.68
CA THR A 200 -11.37 -21.52 -11.77
C THR A 200 -9.97 -21.09 -12.23
N ALA A 201 -9.22 -22.02 -12.81
CA ALA A 201 -7.91 -21.70 -13.38
C ALA A 201 -8.08 -20.73 -14.57
N PRO A 202 -7.42 -19.54 -14.54
CA PRO A 202 -7.59 -18.54 -15.60
C PRO A 202 -7.03 -18.96 -16.97
N ILE A 203 -6.05 -19.88 -16.97
CA ILE A 203 -5.46 -20.47 -18.17
C ILE A 203 -5.21 -21.97 -17.99
N ALA A 204 -5.20 -22.71 -19.10
CA ALA A 204 -4.87 -24.12 -19.09
C ALA A 204 -3.35 -24.35 -18.92
N GLY A 205 -3.01 -25.43 -18.21
CA GLY A 205 -1.64 -25.89 -18.00
C GLY A 205 -0.90 -25.17 -16.87
N PRO A 206 0.33 -25.61 -16.56
CA PRO A 206 1.11 -25.06 -15.47
C PRO A 206 1.65 -23.68 -15.80
N TYR A 207 1.58 -22.75 -14.84
CA TYR A 207 2.16 -21.41 -14.97
C TYR A 207 2.75 -20.92 -13.66
N PHE A 208 3.67 -19.98 -13.79
CA PHE A 208 4.23 -19.20 -12.69
C PHE A 208 3.65 -17.80 -12.72
N VAL A 209 3.50 -17.17 -11.56
CA VAL A 209 2.95 -15.81 -11.47
C VAL A 209 3.93 -14.88 -10.76
N MET A 210 4.03 -13.66 -11.25
CA MET A 210 4.74 -12.56 -10.60
C MET A 210 3.78 -11.38 -10.42
N VAL A 211 3.59 -10.92 -9.18
CA VAL A 211 2.62 -9.86 -8.85
C VAL A 211 3.31 -8.64 -8.30
N GLY A 212 2.99 -7.47 -8.83
CA GLY A 212 3.45 -6.19 -8.31
C GLY A 212 3.66 -5.14 -9.38
N THR A 213 3.75 -3.88 -8.96
CA THR A 213 4.11 -2.77 -9.85
C THR A 213 5.45 -3.07 -10.53
N ILE A 214 5.52 -2.86 -11.85
CA ILE A 214 6.75 -3.05 -12.61
C ILE A 214 7.70 -1.90 -12.31
N GLU A 215 8.72 -2.18 -11.50
CA GLU A 215 9.72 -1.22 -11.03
C GLU A 215 11.06 -1.92 -10.79
N PRO A 216 12.20 -1.19 -10.81
CA PRO A 216 13.54 -1.81 -10.70
C PRO A 216 13.71 -2.73 -9.50
N ARG A 217 13.20 -2.33 -8.34
CA ARG A 217 13.27 -3.08 -7.08
C ARG A 217 12.63 -4.47 -7.16
N LYS A 218 11.65 -4.65 -8.04
CA LYS A 218 10.93 -5.92 -8.22
C LYS A 218 11.67 -6.92 -9.11
N ASN A 219 12.73 -6.48 -9.78
CA ASN A 219 13.66 -7.32 -10.55
C ASN A 219 13.00 -8.19 -11.64
N HIS A 220 12.04 -7.59 -12.36
CA HIS A 220 11.37 -8.29 -13.47
C HIS A 220 12.37 -8.73 -14.56
N LEU A 221 13.47 -7.98 -14.77
CA LEU A 221 14.47 -8.32 -15.77
C LEU A 221 15.11 -9.69 -15.52
N LEU A 222 15.41 -10.03 -14.27
CA LEU A 222 15.94 -11.36 -13.92
C LEU A 222 14.98 -12.47 -14.36
N ILE A 223 13.70 -12.32 -14.06
CA ILE A 223 12.70 -13.34 -14.39
C ILE A 223 12.50 -13.43 -15.91
N LEU A 224 12.47 -12.30 -16.61
CA LEU A 224 12.35 -12.28 -18.06
C LEU A 224 13.58 -12.88 -18.76
N ASP A 225 14.78 -12.67 -18.22
CA ASP A 225 15.99 -13.30 -18.75
C ASP A 225 15.97 -14.82 -18.57
N VAL A 226 15.53 -15.30 -17.41
CA VAL A 226 15.33 -16.75 -17.18
C VAL A 226 14.32 -17.33 -18.17
N TRP A 227 13.18 -16.62 -18.40
CA TRP A 227 12.18 -17.09 -19.38
C TRP A 227 12.71 -17.07 -20.81
N ARG A 228 13.48 -16.05 -21.18
CA ARG A 228 14.14 -16.00 -22.49
C ARG A 228 15.01 -17.25 -22.73
N GLN A 229 15.85 -17.61 -21.75
CA GLN A 229 16.67 -18.82 -21.84
C GLN A 229 15.84 -20.11 -21.92
N MET A 230 14.72 -20.18 -21.19
CA MET A 230 13.80 -21.33 -21.28
C MET A 230 13.13 -21.41 -22.66
N VAL A 231 12.68 -20.29 -23.22
CA VAL A 231 12.09 -20.26 -24.58
C VAL A 231 13.09 -20.62 -25.62
N GLU A 232 14.35 -20.17 -25.53
CA GLU A 232 15.45 -20.55 -26.46
C GLU A 232 15.70 -22.06 -26.44
N ARG A 233 15.56 -22.74 -25.30
CA ARG A 233 15.82 -24.17 -25.15
C ARG A 233 14.61 -25.05 -25.46
N LEU A 234 13.40 -24.61 -25.09
CA LEU A 234 12.17 -25.43 -25.05
C LEU A 234 11.12 -24.95 -26.06
N GLY A 235 11.33 -23.80 -26.68
CA GLY A 235 10.33 -23.18 -27.56
C GLY A 235 9.00 -22.95 -26.85
N ALA A 236 7.91 -23.25 -27.53
CA ALA A 236 6.53 -23.13 -26.99
C ALA A 236 6.23 -24.11 -25.83
N SER A 237 7.11 -25.09 -25.56
CA SER A 237 7.01 -26.02 -24.43
C SER A 237 7.55 -25.42 -23.12
N ALA A 238 8.14 -24.22 -23.13
CA ALA A 238 8.55 -23.52 -21.91
C ALA A 238 7.33 -23.26 -21.02
N PRO A 239 7.49 -23.31 -19.67
CA PRO A 239 6.41 -23.05 -18.76
C PRO A 239 5.87 -21.61 -18.95
N LYS A 240 4.58 -21.39 -18.69
CA LYS A 240 3.98 -20.08 -18.82
C LYS A 240 4.36 -19.17 -17.64
N LEU A 241 4.64 -17.90 -17.94
CA LEU A 241 4.81 -16.82 -16.96
C LEU A 241 3.67 -15.81 -17.10
N VAL A 242 3.03 -15.54 -15.99
CA VAL A 242 2.00 -14.49 -15.89
C VAL A 242 2.54 -13.35 -15.04
N VAL A 243 2.71 -12.18 -15.62
CA VAL A 243 3.11 -10.96 -14.93
C VAL A 243 1.87 -10.10 -14.67
N ILE A 244 1.55 -9.85 -13.41
CA ILE A 244 0.39 -9.06 -13.00
C ILE A 244 0.85 -7.80 -12.32
N GLY A 245 0.56 -6.64 -12.91
CA GLY A 245 0.88 -5.36 -12.30
C GLY A 245 1.06 -4.22 -13.28
N ARG A 246 0.81 -3.02 -12.76
CA ARG A 246 0.87 -1.79 -13.55
C ARG A 246 2.30 -1.36 -13.80
N GLU A 247 2.48 -0.60 -14.87
CA GLU A 247 3.70 0.14 -15.14
C GLU A 247 4.01 1.11 -13.98
N GLY A 248 5.25 1.11 -13.53
CA GLY A 248 5.77 1.93 -12.45
C GLY A 248 6.70 3.04 -12.95
N TRP A 249 7.96 2.98 -12.56
CA TRP A 249 8.99 3.95 -12.96
C TRP A 249 10.29 3.23 -13.36
N LYS A 250 11.08 3.85 -14.26
CA LYS A 250 12.33 3.29 -14.77
C LYS A 250 12.17 1.83 -15.24
N CYS A 251 11.10 1.55 -15.98
CA CYS A 251 10.73 0.20 -16.40
C CYS A 251 10.43 0.09 -17.89
N SER A 252 10.73 1.10 -18.70
CA SER A 252 10.48 1.09 -20.14
C SER A 252 11.03 -0.16 -20.84
N ASN A 253 12.26 -0.52 -20.54
CA ASN A 253 12.90 -1.74 -21.07
C ASN A 253 12.14 -3.03 -20.69
N VAL A 254 11.60 -3.12 -19.47
CA VAL A 254 10.78 -4.26 -19.06
C VAL A 254 9.45 -4.27 -19.80
N ILE A 255 8.83 -3.11 -19.97
CA ILE A 255 7.56 -2.97 -20.69
C ILE A 255 7.73 -3.34 -22.16
N ASP A 256 8.82 -2.89 -22.80
CA ASP A 256 9.12 -3.22 -24.20
C ASP A 256 9.32 -4.74 -24.37
N LEU A 257 10.03 -5.39 -23.45
CA LEU A 257 10.16 -6.84 -23.44
C LEU A 257 8.80 -7.54 -23.29
N LEU A 258 7.99 -7.13 -22.31
CA LEU A 258 6.68 -7.74 -22.05
C LEU A 258 5.72 -7.61 -23.24
N LYS A 259 5.83 -6.54 -24.03
CA LYS A 259 5.02 -6.32 -25.24
C LYS A 259 5.51 -7.07 -26.47
N ASN A 260 6.72 -7.63 -26.44
CA ASN A 260 7.29 -8.35 -27.58
C ASN A 260 6.80 -9.80 -27.63
N ASN A 261 5.60 -10.01 -28.15
CA ASN A 261 4.96 -11.33 -28.22
C ASN A 261 5.76 -12.35 -29.04
N ALA A 262 6.50 -11.92 -30.07
CA ALA A 262 7.32 -12.81 -30.89
C ALA A 262 8.46 -13.44 -30.08
N LEU A 263 9.07 -12.68 -29.16
CA LEU A 263 10.13 -13.19 -28.28
C LEU A 263 9.63 -14.32 -27.38
N TRP A 264 8.41 -14.23 -26.91
CA TRP A 264 7.87 -15.13 -25.88
C TRP A 264 7.15 -16.36 -26.42
N GLN A 265 6.83 -16.42 -27.70
CA GLN A 265 6.12 -17.55 -28.34
C GLN A 265 4.87 -17.99 -27.58
N GLY A 266 4.15 -17.04 -26.96
CA GLY A 266 2.95 -17.31 -26.16
C GLY A 266 3.19 -17.82 -24.73
N THR A 267 4.44 -17.87 -24.26
CA THR A 267 4.78 -18.36 -22.91
C THR A 267 4.75 -17.26 -21.84
N VAL A 268 4.83 -15.99 -22.20
CA VAL A 268 4.76 -14.86 -21.24
C VAL A 268 3.54 -14.00 -21.53
N ALA A 269 2.75 -13.73 -20.51
CA ALA A 269 1.58 -12.84 -20.57
C ALA A 269 1.67 -11.75 -19.51
N TRP A 270 1.32 -10.52 -19.88
CA TRP A 270 1.27 -9.37 -18.97
C TRP A 270 -0.15 -8.82 -18.81
N TYR A 271 -0.58 -8.73 -17.56
CA TYR A 271 -1.88 -8.18 -17.14
C TYR A 271 -1.66 -6.92 -16.29
N PRO A 272 -1.65 -5.72 -16.91
CA PRO A 272 -1.42 -4.46 -16.18
C PRO A 272 -2.56 -4.11 -15.24
N ASP A 273 -3.76 -4.61 -15.51
CA ASP A 273 -4.99 -4.22 -14.83
C ASP A 273 -5.82 -5.45 -14.44
N CYS A 274 -5.33 -6.18 -13.43
CA CYS A 274 -6.01 -7.35 -12.89
C CYS A 274 -6.83 -6.96 -11.65
N PRO A 275 -8.16 -7.19 -11.64
CA PRO A 275 -8.98 -6.97 -10.45
C PRO A 275 -8.65 -7.99 -9.35
N ASP A 276 -8.93 -7.60 -8.09
CA ASP A 276 -8.64 -8.46 -6.93
C ASP A 276 -9.42 -9.77 -6.97
N THR A 277 -10.65 -9.73 -7.50
CA THR A 277 -11.48 -10.90 -7.71
C THR A 277 -10.85 -11.95 -8.64
N ALA A 278 -10.13 -11.50 -9.67
CA ALA A 278 -9.41 -12.38 -10.57
C ALA A 278 -8.03 -12.78 -10.01
N LEU A 279 -7.37 -11.91 -9.24
CA LEU A 279 -6.04 -12.15 -8.69
C LEU A 279 -6.00 -13.41 -7.81
N GLY A 280 -7.06 -13.67 -7.03
CA GLY A 280 -7.19 -14.88 -6.23
C GLY A 280 -7.09 -16.16 -7.07
N GLY A 281 -7.75 -16.20 -8.22
CA GLY A 281 -7.70 -17.33 -9.17
C GLY A 281 -6.30 -17.52 -9.75
N TRP A 282 -5.62 -16.43 -10.15
CA TRP A 282 -4.24 -16.49 -10.62
C TRP A 282 -3.27 -17.07 -9.58
N LEU A 283 -3.39 -16.64 -8.33
CA LEU A 283 -2.52 -17.10 -7.24
C LEU A 283 -2.80 -18.57 -6.86
N LYS A 284 -4.08 -18.95 -6.79
CA LYS A 284 -4.51 -20.31 -6.39
C LYS A 284 -3.98 -21.40 -7.30
N HIS A 285 -4.01 -21.16 -8.62
CA HIS A 285 -3.69 -22.16 -9.63
C HIS A 285 -2.26 -22.08 -10.17
N ALA A 286 -1.47 -21.09 -9.73
CA ALA A 286 -0.07 -21.00 -10.09
C ALA A 286 0.76 -22.12 -9.45
N ARG A 287 1.78 -22.58 -10.16
CA ARG A 287 2.80 -23.48 -9.60
C ARG A 287 3.59 -22.81 -8.49
N ALA A 288 3.92 -21.53 -8.67
CA ALA A 288 4.54 -20.71 -7.63
C ALA A 288 4.34 -19.22 -7.94
N LEU A 289 4.39 -18.42 -6.86
CA LEU A 289 4.59 -16.97 -6.93
C LEU A 289 6.08 -16.68 -6.94
N LEU A 290 6.54 -15.93 -7.96
CA LEU A 290 7.92 -15.50 -8.09
C LEU A 290 8.10 -14.12 -7.45
N PHE A 291 9.07 -14.01 -6.56
CA PHE A 291 9.30 -12.78 -5.79
C PHE A 291 10.79 -12.45 -5.68
N PRO A 292 11.45 -12.02 -6.78
CA PRO A 292 12.90 -11.78 -6.84
C PRO A 292 13.33 -10.40 -6.29
N SER A 293 12.49 -9.74 -5.53
CA SER A 293 12.72 -8.38 -4.98
C SER A 293 13.91 -8.32 -4.04
#